data_16f23ebbd8f3584f6200da08f68eeffb
#
_entry.id   16f23ebbd8f3584f6200da08f68eeffb
#
_cell.length_a   1.000
_cell.length_b   1.000
_cell.length_c   1.000
_cell.angle_alpha   90.00
_cell.angle_beta   90.00
_cell.angle_gamma   90.00
#
_symmetry.space_group_name_H-M   'P 1'
#
loop_
_entity.id
_entity.type
_entity.pdbx_description
1 polymer ?
#
loop_
_entity_poly.entity_id
_entity_poly.type
_entity_poly.pdbx_seq_one_letter_code
_entity_poly.pdbx_strand_id
1 'polypeptide(L)'
;MEIYAEIAVGVYPEFAYKRAEEERELRNKLKSYVVRNDGELIGDVYKVEYMSQLYNEIMKFGENMDEVDLIIEYFYKYTDEELEKAKMFWLNPTRSYIQSKDYNDYPCDTCGRRILKDVDIIKVGKKVKGGRPRKMFKFGAGIEELLCVSADLYNYFLDNGVNSEDFRPVYCGKEMQGYAFTPIEEYDVISSVYEYRICESCGREYALYDIPKGYHPEKFELHELIDFSAHDVYKTKVYYDREQRILISPKLFKLMKNYIKDNEYKAIF
;
A
#
# COMPACT_ATOMS: atom_id res chain seq x y z
N MET A 1 7.95 18.04 2.77
CA MET A 1 7.01 16.90 2.96
C MET A 1 6.16 17.15 4.19
N GLU A 2 4.86 17.18 4.01
CA GLU A 2 3.89 17.22 5.12
C GLU A 2 3.40 15.80 5.38
N ILE A 3 3.24 15.43 6.64
CA ILE A 3 2.73 14.10 7.02
C ILE A 3 1.44 14.29 7.78
N TYR A 4 0.41 13.56 7.36
CA TYR A 4 -0.88 13.52 8.03
C TYR A 4 -1.15 12.11 8.52
N ALA A 5 -1.86 11.98 9.63
CA ALA A 5 -2.38 10.71 10.14
C ALA A 5 -3.90 10.68 9.99
N GLU A 6 -4.44 9.63 9.42
CA GLU A 6 -5.84 9.26 9.58
C GLU A 6 -5.92 8.27 10.74
N ILE A 7 -6.65 8.66 11.79
CA ILE A 7 -6.72 7.91 13.05
C ILE A 7 -8.17 7.56 13.32
N ALA A 8 -8.44 6.27 13.44
CA ALA A 8 -9.68 5.79 14.01
C ALA A 8 -9.46 5.46 15.49
N VAL A 9 -10.37 5.93 16.33
CA VAL A 9 -10.36 5.68 17.77
C VAL A 9 -11.51 4.73 18.10
N GLY A 10 -11.19 3.46 18.31
CA GLY A 10 -12.12 2.43 18.73
C GLY A 10 -12.12 2.30 20.26
N VAL A 11 -13.29 2.36 20.88
CA VAL A 11 -13.48 2.05 22.31
C VAL A 11 -14.37 0.83 22.41
N TYR A 12 -13.90 -0.21 23.09
CA TYR A 12 -14.71 -1.41 23.30
C TYR A 12 -15.99 -1.10 24.07
N PRO A 13 -17.17 -1.55 23.60
CA PRO A 13 -18.48 -1.16 24.19
C PRO A 13 -18.61 -1.43 25.69
N GLU A 14 -17.94 -2.47 26.20
CA GLU A 14 -17.94 -2.84 27.62
C GLU A 14 -17.22 -1.84 28.53
N PHE A 15 -16.36 -0.99 27.95
CA PHE A 15 -15.56 0.01 28.69
C PHE A 15 -16.04 1.45 28.45
N ALA A 16 -16.93 1.67 27.47
CA ALA A 16 -17.43 2.99 27.10
C ALA A 16 -18.08 3.77 28.27
N TYR A 17 -18.60 3.05 29.27
CA TYR A 17 -19.24 3.67 30.44
C TYR A 17 -18.26 4.28 31.45
N LYS A 18 -17.01 3.82 31.50
CA LYS A 18 -16.05 4.25 32.52
C LYS A 18 -15.38 5.60 32.22
N ARG A 19 -15.34 5.99 30.94
CA ARG A 19 -14.58 7.17 30.48
C ARG A 19 -15.37 8.02 29.44
N ALA A 20 -16.68 7.95 29.48
CA ALA A 20 -17.56 8.63 28.52
C ALA A 20 -17.33 10.16 28.46
N GLU A 21 -16.81 10.78 29.51
CA GLU A 21 -16.57 12.21 29.55
C GLU A 21 -15.28 12.59 28.82
N GLU A 22 -14.16 11.90 29.08
CA GLU A 22 -12.87 12.13 28.39
C GLU A 22 -12.97 11.84 26.91
N GLU A 23 -13.63 10.74 26.56
CA GLU A 23 -13.90 10.38 25.15
C GLU A 23 -14.79 11.44 24.47
N ARG A 24 -15.84 11.89 25.14
CA ARG A 24 -16.73 12.92 24.61
C ARG A 24 -16.01 14.25 24.40
N GLU A 25 -15.12 14.64 25.30
CA GLU A 25 -14.32 15.85 25.16
C GLU A 25 -13.36 15.74 23.96
N LEU A 26 -12.68 14.59 23.81
CA LEU A 26 -11.80 14.35 22.68
C LEU A 26 -12.58 14.36 21.36
N ARG A 27 -13.71 13.64 21.27
CA ARG A 27 -14.57 13.65 20.07
C ARG A 27 -15.09 15.02 19.72
N ASN A 28 -15.42 15.86 20.70
CA ASN A 28 -15.84 17.24 20.45
C ASN A 28 -14.70 18.09 19.85
N LYS A 29 -13.46 17.94 20.32
CA LYS A 29 -12.29 18.60 19.74
C LYS A 29 -12.01 18.11 18.32
N LEU A 30 -12.22 16.82 18.06
CA LEU A 30 -11.95 16.18 16.77
C LEU A 30 -13.03 16.36 15.72
N LYS A 31 -14.20 16.87 16.09
CA LYS A 31 -15.39 16.94 15.21
C LYS A 31 -15.14 17.62 13.85
N SER A 32 -14.28 18.63 13.81
CA SER A 32 -13.92 19.33 12.56
C SER A 32 -12.87 18.59 11.71
N TYR A 33 -12.30 17.53 12.23
CA TYR A 33 -11.26 16.73 11.57
C TYR A 33 -11.78 15.40 11.04
N VAL A 34 -13.08 15.12 11.21
CA VAL A 34 -13.70 13.89 10.69
C VAL A 34 -13.66 13.90 9.16
N VAL A 35 -13.06 12.87 8.57
CA VAL A 35 -12.98 12.69 7.11
C VAL A 35 -13.91 11.58 6.61
N ARG A 36 -14.20 10.59 7.44
CA ARG A 36 -15.14 9.52 7.15
C ARG A 36 -15.67 8.86 8.43
N ASN A 37 -16.71 8.07 8.28
CA ASN A 37 -17.21 7.19 9.33
C ASN A 37 -17.21 5.76 8.79
N ASP A 38 -16.46 4.86 9.42
CA ASP A 38 -16.27 3.47 8.99
C ASP A 38 -17.20 2.48 9.73
N GLY A 39 -18.33 2.98 10.24
CA GLY A 39 -19.39 2.17 10.83
C GLY A 39 -19.32 2.06 12.35
N GLU A 40 -20.13 1.15 12.91
CA GLU A 40 -20.32 1.05 14.37
C GLU A 40 -19.08 0.54 15.13
N LEU A 41 -18.23 -0.26 14.47
CA LEU A 41 -17.06 -0.87 15.11
C LEU A 41 -15.85 0.06 15.15
N ILE A 42 -15.66 0.87 14.10
CA ILE A 42 -14.49 1.73 13.95
C ILE A 42 -14.83 3.18 14.29
N GLY A 43 -16.07 3.61 13.99
CA GLY A 43 -16.54 4.96 14.27
C GLY A 43 -15.96 6.01 13.31
N ASP A 44 -15.73 7.22 13.84
CA ASP A 44 -15.21 8.33 13.07
C ASP A 44 -13.70 8.19 12.86
N VAL A 45 -13.26 8.50 11.64
CA VAL A 45 -11.85 8.59 11.28
C VAL A 45 -11.46 10.06 11.16
N TYR A 46 -10.41 10.44 11.87
CA TYR A 46 -9.92 11.80 11.99
C TYR A 46 -8.64 11.98 11.21
N LYS A 47 -8.55 13.06 10.42
CA LYS A 47 -7.30 13.42 9.73
C LYS A 47 -6.62 14.58 10.43
N VAL A 48 -5.46 14.33 10.97
CA VAL A 48 -4.65 15.29 11.73
C VAL A 48 -3.24 15.38 11.17
N GLU A 49 -2.60 16.52 11.31
CA GLU A 49 -1.19 16.67 10.96
C GLU A 49 -0.33 15.89 11.98
N TYR A 50 0.64 15.12 11.48
CA TYR A 50 1.56 14.34 12.31
C TYR A 50 2.36 15.26 13.23
N MET A 51 2.53 14.85 14.49
CA MET A 51 3.20 15.61 15.57
C MET A 51 2.52 16.95 15.93
N SER A 52 1.32 17.24 15.43
CA SER A 52 0.53 18.37 15.92
C SER A 52 0.10 18.15 17.39
N GLN A 53 -0.31 19.21 18.06
CA GLN A 53 -0.83 19.11 19.42
C GLN A 53 -1.98 18.08 19.48
N LEU A 54 -2.88 18.14 18.52
CA LEU A 54 -4.05 17.25 18.46
C LEU A 54 -3.65 15.79 18.22
N TYR A 55 -2.67 15.54 17.33
CA TYR A 55 -2.09 14.20 17.16
C TYR A 55 -1.56 13.66 18.49
N ASN A 56 -0.76 14.44 19.21
CA ASN A 56 -0.17 14.03 20.48
C ASN A 56 -1.24 13.80 21.58
N GLU A 57 -2.32 14.57 21.60
CA GLU A 57 -3.45 14.37 22.51
C GLU A 57 -4.14 13.02 22.23
N ILE A 58 -4.36 12.65 20.95
CA ILE A 58 -4.95 11.36 20.57
C ILE A 58 -4.04 10.20 20.96
N MET A 59 -2.74 10.32 20.66
CA MET A 59 -1.77 9.28 21.01
C MET A 59 -1.70 9.03 22.51
N LYS A 60 -1.64 10.10 23.29
CA LYS A 60 -1.66 10.01 24.75
C LYS A 60 -2.96 9.40 25.28
N PHE A 61 -4.08 9.67 24.64
CA PHE A 61 -5.36 9.04 24.98
C PHE A 61 -5.30 7.53 24.74
N GLY A 62 -4.77 7.07 23.61
CA GLY A 62 -4.58 5.64 23.30
C GLY A 62 -3.58 4.94 24.22
N GLU A 63 -2.43 5.56 24.49
CA GLU A 63 -1.38 4.98 25.35
C GLU A 63 -1.82 4.75 26.80
N ASN A 64 -2.71 5.59 27.30
CA ASN A 64 -3.19 5.52 28.69
C ASN A 64 -4.38 4.57 28.87
N MET A 65 -4.77 3.85 27.82
CA MET A 65 -6.00 3.05 27.81
C MET A 65 -5.75 1.65 27.24
N ASP A 66 -5.68 0.63 28.10
CA ASP A 66 -5.65 -0.79 27.69
C ASP A 66 -6.92 -1.21 26.89
N GLU A 67 -7.89 -0.30 26.75
CA GLU A 67 -9.24 -0.53 26.24
C GLU A 67 -9.54 0.26 24.95
N VAL A 68 -8.53 0.96 24.41
CA VAL A 68 -8.65 1.79 23.19
C VAL A 68 -7.75 1.26 22.10
N ASP A 69 -8.35 0.92 20.97
CA ASP A 69 -7.61 0.60 19.76
C ASP A 69 -7.44 1.85 18.91
N LEU A 70 -6.19 2.19 18.60
CA LEU A 70 -5.88 3.19 17.60
C LEU A 70 -5.49 2.50 16.30
N ILE A 71 -6.26 2.76 15.26
CA ILE A 71 -5.89 2.37 13.88
C ILE A 71 -5.35 3.62 13.20
N ILE A 72 -4.08 3.61 12.83
CA ILE A 72 -3.39 4.78 12.29
C ILE A 72 -2.88 4.47 10.89
N GLU A 73 -3.23 5.31 9.94
CA GLU A 73 -2.71 5.27 8.58
C GLU A 73 -2.03 6.62 8.26
N TYR A 74 -0.77 6.59 7.81
CA TYR A 74 -0.02 7.80 7.49
C TYR A 74 -0.08 8.13 6.01
N PHE A 75 -0.32 9.42 5.73
CA PHE A 75 -0.37 9.99 4.39
C PHE A 75 0.72 11.03 4.23
N TYR A 76 1.38 10.98 3.08
CA TYR A 76 2.50 11.85 2.75
C TYR A 76 2.07 12.80 1.64
N LYS A 77 2.30 14.09 1.84
CA LYS A 77 2.09 15.10 0.83
C LYS A 77 3.44 15.70 0.47
N TYR A 78 3.85 15.45 -0.74
CA TYR A 78 5.13 15.90 -1.28
C TYR A 78 4.95 17.15 -2.11
N THR A 79 5.94 18.04 -2.08
CA THR A 79 6.09 19.13 -3.05
C THR A 79 6.64 18.56 -4.38
N ASP A 80 6.46 19.28 -5.47
CA ASP A 80 7.01 18.87 -6.77
C ASP A 80 8.55 18.76 -6.72
N GLU A 81 9.23 19.67 -5.99
CA GLU A 81 10.68 19.63 -5.80
C GLU A 81 11.14 18.36 -5.05
N GLU A 82 10.37 17.89 -4.07
CA GLU A 82 10.65 16.64 -3.35
C GLU A 82 10.43 15.43 -4.25
N LEU A 83 9.35 15.43 -5.04
CA LEU A 83 9.10 14.35 -6.00
C LEU A 83 10.20 14.25 -7.07
N GLU A 84 10.79 15.38 -7.49
CA GLU A 84 11.91 15.38 -8.42
C GLU A 84 13.20 14.81 -7.83
N LYS A 85 13.39 14.92 -6.52
CA LYS A 85 14.56 14.38 -5.80
C LYS A 85 14.42 12.92 -5.39
N ALA A 86 13.21 12.37 -5.47
CA ALA A 86 12.97 10.97 -5.11
C ALA A 86 13.73 10.04 -6.05
N LYS A 87 14.38 9.04 -5.46
CA LYS A 87 15.12 8.01 -6.21
C LYS A 87 14.19 6.93 -6.75
N MET A 88 13.09 6.68 -6.08
CA MET A 88 12.14 5.63 -6.39
C MET A 88 10.79 5.93 -5.76
N PHE A 89 9.74 5.25 -6.21
CA PHE A 89 8.41 5.36 -5.62
C PHE A 89 7.86 3.97 -5.32
N TRP A 90 7.43 3.80 -4.08
CA TRP A 90 6.65 2.64 -3.66
C TRP A 90 5.18 2.88 -4.01
N LEU A 91 4.57 1.95 -4.75
CA LEU A 91 3.16 2.02 -5.10
C LEU A 91 2.30 1.26 -4.10
N ASN A 92 1.28 1.92 -3.60
CA ASN A 92 0.22 1.31 -2.79
C ASN A 92 -1.16 1.79 -3.27
N PRO A 93 -1.56 1.50 -4.50
CA PRO A 93 -2.80 2.03 -5.05
C PRO A 93 -4.03 1.41 -4.37
N THR A 94 -4.88 2.26 -3.82
CA THR A 94 -6.20 1.91 -3.26
C THR A 94 -7.22 1.75 -4.37
N ARG A 95 -7.04 0.77 -5.27
CA ARG A 95 -7.89 0.60 -6.45
C ARG A 95 -8.99 -0.41 -6.24
N SER A 96 -9.96 -0.34 -7.13
CA SER A 96 -11.03 -1.33 -7.18
C SER A 96 -10.47 -2.71 -7.33
N TYR A 97 -10.80 -3.47 -6.34
CA TYR A 97 -10.45 -4.85 -6.18
C TYR A 97 -11.42 -5.74 -6.95
N ILE A 98 -10.88 -6.62 -7.78
CA ILE A 98 -11.63 -7.65 -8.47
C ILE A 98 -11.22 -8.97 -7.86
N GLN A 99 -12.07 -9.51 -6.99
CA GLN A 99 -11.79 -10.80 -6.38
C GLN A 99 -11.72 -11.89 -7.45
N SER A 100 -10.57 -12.53 -7.57
CA SER A 100 -10.35 -13.71 -8.42
C SER A 100 -9.56 -14.74 -7.62
N LYS A 101 -9.97 -16.01 -7.71
CA LYS A 101 -9.32 -17.11 -7.00
C LYS A 101 -8.32 -17.89 -7.87
N ASP A 102 -8.31 -17.61 -9.16
CA ASP A 102 -7.58 -18.41 -10.14
C ASP A 102 -6.28 -17.72 -10.55
N TYR A 103 -5.38 -17.52 -9.59
CA TYR A 103 -4.01 -17.09 -9.89
C TYR A 103 -3.09 -18.27 -10.12
N ASN A 104 -2.06 -18.01 -10.91
CA ASN A 104 -0.91 -18.87 -11.04
C ASN A 104 0.05 -18.67 -9.84
N ASP A 105 -0.47 -18.73 -8.64
CA ASP A 105 0.28 -18.61 -7.40
C ASP A 105 0.09 -19.84 -6.51
N TYR A 106 0.97 -19.99 -5.53
CA TYR A 106 0.84 -20.99 -4.47
C TYR A 106 1.33 -20.42 -3.14
N PRO A 107 0.63 -20.68 -2.04
CA PRO A 107 1.07 -20.23 -0.73
C PRO A 107 2.23 -21.09 -0.22
N CYS A 108 3.12 -20.49 0.58
CA CYS A 108 4.02 -21.24 1.43
C CYS A 108 3.21 -21.82 2.61
N ASP A 109 3.32 -23.11 2.86
CA ASP A 109 2.55 -23.80 3.90
C ASP A 109 2.85 -23.27 5.31
N THR A 110 4.05 -22.71 5.54
CA THR A 110 4.46 -22.20 6.86
C THR A 110 4.08 -20.74 7.07
N CYS A 111 4.40 -19.85 6.14
CA CYS A 111 4.20 -18.41 6.31
C CYS A 111 2.96 -17.88 5.58
N GLY A 112 2.29 -18.72 4.78
CA GLY A 112 1.10 -18.37 4.01
C GLY A 112 1.34 -17.36 2.88
N ARG A 113 2.58 -16.94 2.66
CA ARG A 113 2.93 -16.00 1.60
C ARG A 113 2.86 -16.68 0.27
N ARG A 114 2.17 -16.04 -0.64
CA ARG A 114 1.99 -16.57 -1.98
C ARG A 114 3.13 -16.16 -2.88
N ILE A 115 3.35 -16.97 -3.88
CA ILE A 115 4.39 -16.80 -4.88
C ILE A 115 3.70 -16.82 -6.23
N LEU A 116 3.73 -15.68 -6.91
CA LEU A 116 3.28 -15.67 -8.30
C LEU A 116 4.19 -16.57 -9.11
N LYS A 117 3.63 -17.57 -9.78
CA LYS A 117 4.40 -18.41 -10.68
C LYS A 117 4.92 -17.55 -11.83
N ASP A 118 6.15 -17.78 -12.22
CA ASP A 118 6.69 -17.22 -13.45
C ASP A 118 5.93 -17.81 -14.64
N VAL A 119 5.13 -16.99 -15.28
CA VAL A 119 4.29 -17.36 -16.42
C VAL A 119 4.23 -16.20 -17.40
N ASP A 120 4.20 -16.52 -18.69
CA ASP A 120 4.06 -15.51 -19.74
C ASP A 120 2.68 -14.85 -19.77
N ILE A 121 1.66 -15.53 -19.26
CA ILE A 121 0.27 -15.10 -19.30
C ILE A 121 -0.39 -15.37 -17.95
N ILE A 122 -1.01 -14.35 -17.37
CA ILE A 122 -1.78 -14.47 -16.15
C ILE A 122 -3.25 -14.73 -16.48
N LYS A 123 -3.83 -15.76 -15.87
CA LYS A 123 -5.24 -16.11 -16.01
C LYS A 123 -6.02 -15.73 -14.77
N VAL A 124 -7.16 -15.06 -14.96
CA VAL A 124 -8.06 -14.65 -13.87
C VAL A 124 -9.47 -15.19 -14.09
N GLY A 125 -10.18 -15.52 -13.03
CA GLY A 125 -11.52 -16.14 -13.07
C GLY A 125 -12.66 -15.13 -13.25
N LYS A 126 -12.39 -13.82 -13.16
CA LYS A 126 -13.41 -12.78 -13.32
C LYS A 126 -12.95 -11.66 -14.24
N LYS A 127 -13.89 -11.14 -15.03
CA LYS A 127 -13.67 -9.96 -15.89
C LYS A 127 -13.71 -8.67 -15.06
N VAL A 128 -12.97 -7.68 -15.54
CA VAL A 128 -13.18 -6.28 -15.15
C VAL A 128 -14.59 -5.91 -15.57
N LYS A 129 -15.51 -5.68 -14.62
CA LYS A 129 -16.91 -5.35 -14.93
C LYS A 129 -16.98 -4.02 -15.69
N GLY A 130 -17.79 -4.03 -16.75
CA GLY A 130 -17.97 -2.95 -17.71
C GLY A 130 -18.35 -1.60 -17.07
N GLY A 131 -17.84 -0.61 -17.63
CA GLY A 131 -17.79 0.81 -17.43
C GLY A 131 -16.56 1.28 -18.16
N ARG A 132 -16.26 2.54 -18.21
CA ARG A 132 -15.02 3.04 -18.83
C ARG A 132 -13.84 2.26 -18.27
N PRO A 133 -12.98 1.63 -19.08
CA PRO A 133 -11.87 0.84 -18.58
C PRO A 133 -11.06 1.70 -17.62
N ARG A 134 -10.98 1.26 -16.37
CA ARG A 134 -10.15 1.94 -15.39
C ARG A 134 -8.72 1.82 -15.88
N LYS A 135 -8.00 2.92 -15.87
CA LYS A 135 -6.61 2.91 -16.34
C LYS A 135 -5.73 1.99 -15.48
N MET A 136 -6.04 1.91 -14.17
CA MET A 136 -5.39 1.02 -13.23
C MET A 136 -6.43 0.28 -12.38
N PHE A 137 -6.15 -0.96 -12.03
CA PHE A 137 -7.03 -1.83 -11.24
C PHE A 137 -6.22 -2.94 -10.58
N LYS A 138 -6.83 -3.64 -9.62
CA LYS A 138 -6.21 -4.78 -8.94
C LYS A 138 -7.06 -6.03 -9.11
N PHE A 139 -6.40 -7.16 -9.32
CA PHE A 139 -6.96 -8.48 -9.10
C PHE A 139 -6.42 -9.04 -7.78
N GLY A 140 -7.28 -9.69 -6.99
CA GLY A 140 -6.85 -10.26 -5.74
C GLY A 140 -7.68 -11.45 -5.28
N ALA A 141 -7.07 -12.36 -4.56
CA ALA A 141 -7.68 -13.51 -3.88
C ALA A 141 -7.47 -13.42 -2.36
N GLY A 142 -7.87 -12.32 -1.75
CA GLY A 142 -7.67 -12.10 -0.33
C GLY A 142 -6.51 -11.15 -0.06
N ILE A 143 -5.36 -11.64 0.39
CA ILE A 143 -4.27 -10.81 0.90
C ILE A 143 -3.34 -10.31 -0.20
N GLU A 144 -3.28 -10.98 -1.34
CA GLU A 144 -2.38 -10.62 -2.44
C GLU A 144 -3.11 -9.98 -3.59
N GLU A 145 -2.55 -8.89 -4.06
CA GLU A 145 -3.13 -8.04 -5.07
C GLU A 145 -2.18 -7.88 -6.26
N LEU A 146 -2.67 -8.27 -7.42
CA LEU A 146 -1.98 -8.06 -8.68
C LEU A 146 -2.34 -6.69 -9.23
N LEU A 147 -1.42 -5.75 -9.20
CA LEU A 147 -1.61 -4.42 -9.78
C LEU A 147 -1.57 -4.52 -11.30
N CYS A 148 -2.59 -3.96 -11.94
CA CYS A 148 -2.76 -4.01 -13.39
C CYS A 148 -3.03 -2.64 -13.99
N VAL A 149 -2.69 -2.50 -15.26
CA VAL A 149 -3.01 -1.34 -16.10
C VAL A 149 -3.80 -1.76 -17.34
N SER A 150 -4.61 -0.84 -17.87
CA SER A 150 -5.31 -1.06 -19.14
C SER A 150 -4.31 -1.18 -20.30
N ALA A 151 -4.75 -1.80 -21.41
CA ALA A 151 -3.93 -1.90 -22.61
C ALA A 151 -3.49 -0.53 -23.15
N ASP A 152 -4.40 0.48 -23.12
CA ASP A 152 -4.05 1.84 -23.54
C ASP A 152 -2.95 2.46 -22.70
N LEU A 153 -3.01 2.28 -21.36
CA LEU A 153 -1.99 2.83 -20.46
C LEU A 153 -0.67 2.07 -20.61
N TYR A 154 -0.73 0.77 -20.81
CA TYR A 154 0.45 -0.04 -21.11
C TYR A 154 1.14 0.41 -22.40
N ASN A 155 0.37 0.58 -23.50
CA ASN A 155 0.92 1.07 -24.77
C ASN A 155 1.54 2.47 -24.61
N TYR A 156 0.87 3.36 -23.87
CA TYR A 156 1.44 4.67 -23.55
C TYR A 156 2.78 4.56 -22.82
N PHE A 157 2.95 3.59 -21.92
CA PHE A 157 4.23 3.35 -21.26
C PHE A 157 5.30 2.89 -22.25
N LEU A 158 4.96 1.94 -23.13
CA LEU A 158 5.89 1.46 -24.16
C LEU A 158 6.34 2.57 -25.11
N ASP A 159 5.41 3.41 -25.56
CA ASP A 159 5.67 4.56 -26.44
C ASP A 159 6.62 5.59 -25.77
N ASN A 160 6.69 5.58 -24.43
CA ASN A 160 7.59 6.39 -23.63
C ASN A 160 8.83 5.60 -23.14
N GLY A 161 9.12 4.45 -23.72
CA GLY A 161 10.33 3.69 -23.51
C GLY A 161 10.40 2.92 -22.17
N VAL A 162 9.25 2.60 -21.56
CA VAL A 162 9.18 1.67 -20.41
C VAL A 162 9.38 0.23 -20.93
N ASN A 163 10.14 -0.58 -20.18
CA ASN A 163 10.44 -1.95 -20.59
C ASN A 163 9.18 -2.85 -20.53
N SER A 164 8.89 -3.57 -21.61
CA SER A 164 7.78 -4.51 -21.69
C SER A 164 7.95 -5.75 -20.81
N GLU A 165 9.18 -6.12 -20.46
CA GLU A 165 9.50 -7.31 -19.65
C GLU A 165 8.96 -7.23 -18.22
N ASP A 166 8.70 -6.01 -17.74
CA ASP A 166 8.12 -5.75 -16.41
C ASP A 166 6.61 -6.03 -16.34
N PHE A 167 6.01 -6.48 -17.44
CA PHE A 167 4.57 -6.68 -17.53
C PHE A 167 4.22 -8.04 -18.11
N ARG A 168 3.08 -8.59 -17.65
CA ARG A 168 2.48 -9.79 -18.24
C ARG A 168 1.02 -9.54 -18.59
N PRO A 169 0.55 -10.02 -19.74
CA PRO A 169 -0.85 -9.90 -20.13
C PRO A 169 -1.75 -10.72 -19.21
N VAL A 170 -2.91 -10.14 -18.88
CA VAL A 170 -3.92 -10.74 -18.02
C VAL A 170 -5.16 -11.08 -18.82
N TYR A 171 -5.60 -12.34 -18.78
CA TYR A 171 -6.75 -12.84 -19.51
C TYR A 171 -7.82 -13.44 -18.57
N CYS A 172 -9.09 -13.19 -18.92
CA CYS A 172 -10.22 -13.95 -18.40
C CYS A 172 -10.82 -14.78 -19.55
N GLY A 173 -10.60 -16.09 -19.53
CA GLY A 173 -10.88 -16.94 -20.68
C GLY A 173 -10.04 -16.53 -21.90
N LYS A 174 -10.69 -16.09 -22.97
CA LYS A 174 -10.04 -15.58 -24.21
C LYS A 174 -9.94 -14.05 -24.25
N GLU A 175 -10.50 -13.37 -23.28
CA GLU A 175 -10.61 -11.90 -23.26
C GLU A 175 -9.49 -11.27 -22.46
N MET A 176 -8.73 -10.41 -23.10
CA MET A 176 -7.68 -9.64 -22.45
C MET A 176 -8.27 -8.60 -21.51
N GLN A 177 -7.74 -8.52 -20.29
CA GLN A 177 -8.19 -7.59 -19.26
C GLN A 177 -7.23 -6.40 -19.09
N GLY A 178 -5.98 -6.55 -19.45
CA GLY A 178 -4.92 -5.57 -19.30
C GLY A 178 -3.56 -6.23 -19.09
N TYR A 179 -2.64 -5.50 -18.46
CA TYR A 179 -1.30 -5.95 -18.16
C TYR A 179 -1.00 -5.79 -16.67
N ALA A 180 -0.46 -6.82 -16.05
CA ALA A 180 -0.04 -6.79 -14.68
C ALA A 180 1.43 -6.36 -14.55
N PHE A 181 1.75 -5.62 -13.51
CA PHE A 181 3.12 -5.42 -13.09
C PHE A 181 3.68 -6.72 -12.54
N THR A 182 4.70 -7.26 -13.18
CA THR A 182 5.37 -8.51 -12.81
C THR A 182 6.88 -8.34 -12.90
N PRO A 183 7.46 -7.43 -12.11
CA PRO A 183 8.88 -7.13 -12.18
C PRO A 183 9.71 -8.38 -11.85
N ILE A 184 10.79 -8.56 -12.58
CA ILE A 184 11.76 -9.64 -12.41
C ILE A 184 12.74 -9.26 -11.28
N GLU A 185 13.18 -8.01 -11.30
CA GLU A 185 14.21 -7.51 -10.40
C GLU A 185 13.65 -7.17 -9.00
N GLU A 186 14.45 -7.48 -7.99
CA GLU A 186 14.14 -7.23 -6.58
C GLU A 186 15.11 -6.21 -5.98
N TYR A 187 14.58 -5.30 -5.16
CA TYR A 187 15.38 -4.32 -4.44
C TYR A 187 15.17 -4.41 -2.94
N ASP A 188 16.27 -4.21 -2.22
CA ASP A 188 16.27 -4.17 -0.77
C ASP A 188 15.89 -2.77 -0.29
N VAL A 189 14.66 -2.64 0.15
CA VAL A 189 14.09 -1.42 0.73
C VAL A 189 13.67 -1.76 2.15
N ILE A 190 14.24 -1.10 3.12
CA ILE A 190 13.94 -1.34 4.54
C ILE A 190 13.30 -0.12 5.21
N SER A 191 12.63 -0.36 6.30
CA SER A 191 12.10 0.68 7.17
C SER A 191 12.25 0.27 8.62
N SER A 192 12.60 1.23 9.48
CA SER A 192 12.83 1.02 10.91
C SER A 192 11.60 0.64 11.73
N VAL A 193 10.39 0.78 11.16
CA VAL A 193 9.12 0.44 11.81
C VAL A 193 8.75 -1.05 11.68
N TYR A 194 9.59 -1.85 11.00
CA TYR A 194 9.36 -3.28 10.84
C TYR A 194 10.43 -4.11 11.53
N GLU A 195 10.00 -5.26 12.02
CA GLU A 195 10.88 -6.36 12.43
C GLU A 195 11.01 -7.34 11.25
N TYR A 196 12.25 -7.65 10.87
CA TYR A 196 12.54 -8.53 9.72
C TYR A 196 12.82 -9.95 10.19
N ARG A 197 12.21 -10.91 9.54
CA ARG A 197 12.37 -12.34 9.82
C ARG A 197 12.49 -13.15 8.53
N ILE A 198 13.12 -14.30 8.63
CA ILE A 198 13.23 -15.25 7.53
C ILE A 198 12.31 -16.44 7.79
N CYS A 199 11.53 -16.84 6.79
CA CYS A 199 10.71 -18.04 6.88
C CYS A 199 11.60 -19.29 6.73
N GLU A 200 11.59 -20.16 7.72
CA GLU A 200 12.42 -21.38 7.74
C GLU A 200 12.09 -22.34 6.59
N SER A 201 10.84 -22.37 6.12
CA SER A 201 10.39 -23.28 5.07
C SER A 201 10.70 -22.81 3.65
N CYS A 202 10.53 -21.51 3.36
CA CYS A 202 10.74 -20.99 2.00
C CYS A 202 11.92 -20.05 1.87
N GLY A 203 12.64 -19.77 2.95
CA GLY A 203 13.84 -18.92 2.97
C GLY A 203 13.58 -17.43 2.69
N ARG A 204 12.32 -16.99 2.54
CA ARG A 204 12.00 -15.61 2.22
C ARG A 204 12.01 -14.73 3.45
N GLU A 205 12.56 -13.55 3.27
CA GLU A 205 12.55 -12.50 4.26
C GLU A 205 11.20 -11.77 4.25
N TYR A 206 10.70 -11.47 5.43
CA TYR A 206 9.46 -10.74 5.60
C TYR A 206 9.51 -9.76 6.75
N ALA A 207 8.77 -8.69 6.59
CA ALA A 207 8.62 -7.64 7.57
C ALA A 207 7.30 -7.85 8.35
N LEU A 208 7.40 -7.82 9.66
CA LEU A 208 6.27 -7.74 10.58
C LEU A 208 6.21 -6.32 11.11
N TYR A 209 5.03 -5.73 11.04
CA TYR A 209 4.83 -4.41 11.62
C TYR A 209 5.05 -4.47 13.14
N ASP A 210 6.00 -3.71 13.64
CA ASP A 210 6.27 -3.60 15.07
C ASP A 210 5.30 -2.56 15.65
N ILE A 211 4.23 -3.02 16.28
CA ILE A 211 3.15 -2.17 16.82
C ILE A 211 3.68 -1.05 17.72
N PRO A 212 4.62 -1.28 18.66
CA PRO A 212 5.20 -0.18 19.44
C PRO A 212 5.93 0.88 18.63
N LYS A 213 6.55 0.48 17.51
CA LYS A 213 7.21 1.41 16.57
C LYS A 213 6.26 1.94 15.52
N GLY A 214 5.12 1.30 15.33
CA GLY A 214 4.14 1.59 14.30
C GLY A 214 3.36 2.88 14.48
N TYR A 215 3.49 3.53 15.62
CA TYR A 215 2.97 4.88 15.85
C TYR A 215 3.84 5.98 15.23
N HIS A 216 4.73 5.60 14.31
CA HIS A 216 5.57 6.51 13.56
C HIS A 216 5.39 6.31 12.05
N PRO A 217 5.45 7.39 11.26
CA PRO A 217 5.41 7.29 9.79
C PRO A 217 6.56 6.42 9.28
N GLU A 218 6.24 5.55 8.35
CA GLU A 218 7.25 4.73 7.69
C GLU A 218 8.24 5.60 6.91
N LYS A 219 9.52 5.39 7.14
CA LYS A 219 10.61 5.94 6.34
C LYS A 219 11.33 4.78 5.68
N PHE A 220 11.35 4.79 4.37
CA PHE A 220 12.02 3.76 3.58
C PHE A 220 13.40 4.24 3.18
N GLU A 221 14.38 3.37 3.32
CA GLU A 221 15.77 3.59 2.93
C GLU A 221 16.18 2.57 1.87
N LEU A 222 16.96 3.04 0.90
CA LEU A 222 17.58 2.22 -0.11
C LEU A 222 18.99 1.86 0.33
N HIS A 223 19.32 0.57 0.31
CA HIS A 223 20.66 0.10 0.64
C HIS A 223 21.68 0.33 -0.48
N GLU A 224 21.20 0.36 -1.72
CA GLU A 224 22.06 0.46 -2.90
C GLU A 224 21.52 1.50 -3.89
N LEU A 225 22.42 2.04 -4.70
CA LEU A 225 22.02 2.90 -5.82
C LEU A 225 21.39 2.05 -6.91
N ILE A 226 20.21 2.45 -7.37
CA ILE A 226 19.44 1.75 -8.37
C ILE A 226 19.84 2.20 -9.76
N ASP A 227 20.14 1.25 -10.63
CA ASP A 227 20.29 1.48 -12.06
C ASP A 227 18.98 1.22 -12.80
N PHE A 228 18.31 2.29 -13.24
CA PHE A 228 17.08 2.23 -14.01
C PHE A 228 17.30 2.07 -15.53
N SER A 229 18.49 1.71 -15.97
CA SER A 229 18.80 1.58 -17.40
C SER A 229 18.07 0.41 -18.08
N ALA A 230 17.83 -0.68 -17.33
CA ALA A 230 17.19 -1.89 -17.84
C ALA A 230 15.69 -1.95 -17.55
N HIS A 231 15.28 -1.57 -16.35
CA HIS A 231 13.91 -1.71 -15.87
C HIS A 231 13.37 -0.43 -15.25
N ASP A 232 12.07 -0.22 -15.37
CA ASP A 232 11.34 0.89 -14.73
C ASP A 232 10.48 0.40 -13.56
N VAL A 233 10.32 -0.93 -13.41
CA VAL A 233 9.51 -1.57 -12.37
C VAL A 233 10.33 -2.60 -11.63
N TYR A 234 10.24 -2.57 -10.33
CA TYR A 234 10.90 -3.48 -9.41
C TYR A 234 9.90 -3.96 -8.36
N LYS A 235 10.29 -4.95 -7.58
CA LYS A 235 9.56 -5.35 -6.36
C LYS A 235 10.50 -5.35 -5.17
N THR A 236 9.95 -5.22 -3.99
CA THR A 236 10.74 -5.33 -2.77
C THR A 236 11.24 -6.77 -2.60
N LYS A 237 12.50 -6.95 -2.16
CA LYS A 237 13.03 -8.26 -1.77
C LYS A 237 12.28 -8.82 -0.57
N VAL A 238 11.98 -7.95 0.38
CA VAL A 238 11.24 -8.27 1.60
C VAL A 238 9.73 -8.26 1.32
N TYR A 239 9.01 -9.17 1.95
CA TYR A 239 7.55 -9.22 1.95
C TYR A 239 6.97 -8.35 3.08
N TYR A 240 6.24 -7.29 2.75
CA TYR A 240 5.51 -6.44 3.66
C TYR A 240 4.05 -6.87 3.73
N ASP A 241 3.56 -7.22 4.92
CA ASP A 241 2.19 -7.73 5.10
C ASP A 241 1.81 -8.88 4.15
N ARG A 242 2.77 -9.80 3.90
CA ARG A 242 2.64 -10.96 3.01
C ARG A 242 2.79 -10.68 1.52
N GLU A 243 3.03 -9.46 1.09
CA GLU A 243 3.22 -9.07 -0.31
C GLU A 243 4.59 -8.46 -0.56
N GLN A 244 5.15 -8.69 -1.74
CA GLN A 244 6.21 -7.86 -2.27
C GLN A 244 5.58 -6.59 -2.83
N ARG A 245 6.13 -5.44 -2.49
CA ARG A 245 5.58 -4.16 -2.94
C ARG A 245 6.19 -3.76 -4.28
N ILE A 246 5.39 -3.14 -5.12
CA ILE A 246 5.84 -2.63 -6.41
C ILE A 246 6.57 -1.30 -6.20
N LEU A 247 7.76 -1.24 -6.76
CA LEU A 247 8.61 -0.07 -6.79
C LEU A 247 8.74 0.40 -8.24
N ILE A 248 8.71 1.69 -8.48
CA ILE A 248 8.81 2.25 -9.84
C ILE A 248 9.85 3.37 -9.93
N SER A 249 10.44 3.50 -11.11
CA SER A 249 11.38 4.57 -11.43
C SER A 249 10.73 5.96 -11.38
N PRO A 250 11.50 7.03 -11.18
CA PRO A 250 11.00 8.40 -11.33
C PRO A 250 10.42 8.69 -12.72
N LYS A 251 10.94 8.07 -13.78
CA LYS A 251 10.43 8.16 -15.15
C LYS A 251 9.01 7.59 -15.22
N LEU A 252 8.80 6.36 -14.79
CA LEU A 252 7.48 5.72 -14.81
C LEU A 252 6.50 6.45 -13.89
N PHE A 253 6.94 6.92 -12.73
CA PHE A 253 6.12 7.73 -11.83
C PHE A 253 5.57 8.98 -12.54
N LYS A 254 6.38 9.72 -13.29
CA LYS A 254 5.94 10.90 -14.05
C LYS A 254 4.84 10.55 -15.06
N LEU A 255 4.95 9.40 -15.74
CA LEU A 255 3.94 8.92 -16.68
C LEU A 255 2.64 8.52 -15.97
N MET A 256 2.74 8.05 -14.73
CA MET A 256 1.61 7.57 -13.92
C MET A 256 0.95 8.66 -13.07
N LYS A 257 1.61 9.78 -12.79
CA LYS A 257 1.18 10.80 -11.81
C LYS A 257 -0.30 11.22 -11.95
N ASN A 258 -0.80 11.32 -13.17
CA ASN A 258 -2.19 11.68 -13.45
C ASN A 258 -3.22 10.53 -13.21
N TYR A 259 -2.75 9.33 -12.93
CA TYR A 259 -3.57 8.13 -12.76
C TYR A 259 -3.54 7.57 -11.34
N ILE A 260 -2.67 8.11 -10.48
CA ILE A 260 -2.52 7.76 -9.06
C ILE A 260 -2.83 8.96 -8.18
N LYS A 261 -3.31 8.70 -6.96
CA LYS A 261 -3.60 9.75 -5.98
C LYS A 261 -2.40 9.93 -5.04
N ASP A 262 -2.33 11.04 -4.35
CA ASP A 262 -1.24 11.34 -3.41
C ASP A 262 -1.07 10.32 -2.29
N ASN A 263 -2.12 9.62 -1.90
CA ASN A 263 -2.08 8.55 -0.91
C ASN A 263 -1.78 7.14 -1.48
N GLU A 264 -1.54 7.02 -2.77
CA GLU A 264 -1.30 5.74 -3.44
C GLU A 264 0.18 5.48 -3.73
N TYR A 265 1.06 6.36 -3.28
CA TYR A 265 2.50 6.19 -3.41
C TYR A 265 3.26 6.78 -2.22
N LYS A 266 4.48 6.30 -2.02
CA LYS A 266 5.46 6.88 -1.11
C LYS A 266 6.76 7.12 -1.86
N ALA A 267 7.31 8.33 -1.77
CA ALA A 267 8.61 8.66 -2.35
C ALA A 267 9.72 8.12 -1.44
N ILE A 268 10.76 7.54 -2.06
CA ILE A 268 11.95 7.01 -1.40
C ILE A 268 13.14 7.87 -1.84
N PHE A 269 13.91 8.39 -0.88
CA PHE A 269 14.97 9.37 -1.09
C PHE A 269 16.38 8.79 -0.96
#